data_e5f62fadbd05477e8c1acd02239274ee
#
_entry.id   e5f62fadbd05477e8c1acd02239274ee
#
_cell.length_a   1.000
_cell.length_b   1.000
_cell.length_c   1.000
_cell.angle_alpha   90.00
_cell.angle_beta   90.00
_cell.angle_gamma   90.00
#
_symmetry.space_group_name_H-M   'P 1'
#
loop_
_entity.id
_entity.type
_entity.pdbx_description
1 polymer ?
#
loop_
_entity_poly.entity_id
_entity_poly.type
_entity_poly.pdbx_seq_one_letter_code
_entity_poly.pdbx_strand_id
1 'polypeptide(L)'
;MKLVNRLKVFEQKYVFLRWAKGAEYGKVTYYGEDYIEFNIIDIDTMEYRETTIINSSLILEAIFGGPDISRIVAEISSMLPDS
;
A
#
# COMPACT_ATOMS: atom_id res chain seq x y z
N MET A 1 -14.71 -10.86 -9.14
CA MET A 1 -14.28 -9.48 -8.85
C MET A 1 -12.77 -9.40 -9.03
N LYS A 2 -12.31 -8.41 -9.78
CA LYS A 2 -10.88 -8.22 -9.97
C LYS A 2 -10.27 -7.64 -8.68
N LEU A 3 -9.06 -8.08 -8.37
CA LEU A 3 -8.34 -7.59 -7.20
C LEU A 3 -8.22 -6.06 -7.20
N VAL A 4 -8.01 -5.49 -8.37
CA VAL A 4 -7.85 -4.05 -8.54
C VAL A 4 -9.09 -3.28 -8.09
N ASN A 5 -10.29 -3.85 -8.24
CA ASN A 5 -11.53 -3.21 -7.77
C ASN A 5 -11.58 -3.17 -6.25
N ARG A 6 -10.98 -4.16 -5.59
CA ARG A 6 -10.88 -4.16 -4.13
C ARG A 6 -9.89 -3.10 -3.67
N LEU A 7 -8.79 -2.94 -4.40
CA LEU A 7 -7.80 -1.92 -4.07
C LEU A 7 -8.37 -0.52 -4.11
N LYS A 8 -9.32 -0.28 -5.01
CA LYS A 8 -9.95 1.04 -5.10
C LYS A 8 -10.67 1.42 -3.80
N VAL A 9 -11.31 0.45 -3.17
CA VAL A 9 -12.00 0.68 -1.89
C VAL A 9 -11.00 1.07 -0.81
N PHE A 10 -9.76 0.59 -0.92
CA PHE A 10 -8.71 0.84 0.06
C PHE A 10 -7.71 1.92 -0.37
N GLU A 11 -8.08 2.71 -1.39
CA GLU A 11 -7.24 3.83 -1.79
C GLU A 11 -6.99 4.75 -0.59
N GLN A 12 -5.74 5.19 -0.46
CA GLN A 12 -5.25 5.97 0.69
C GLN A 12 -5.16 5.15 1.98
N LYS A 13 -5.29 3.82 1.90
CA LYS A 13 -5.09 2.93 3.03
C LYS A 13 -3.76 2.19 2.89
N TYR A 14 -3.23 1.73 4.02
CA TYR A 14 -1.99 0.97 4.01
C TYR A 14 -2.28 -0.49 3.73
N VAL A 15 -1.43 -1.09 2.88
CA VAL A 15 -1.61 -2.49 2.48
C VAL A 15 -0.23 -3.15 2.32
N PHE A 16 -0.21 -4.47 2.38
CA PHE A 16 0.92 -5.25 1.91
C PHE A 16 0.58 -5.72 0.50
N LEU A 17 1.42 -5.37 -0.45
CA LEU A 17 1.15 -5.67 -1.85
C LEU A 17 2.24 -6.57 -2.41
N ARG A 18 1.82 -7.62 -3.07
CA ARG A 18 2.73 -8.50 -3.80
C ARG A 18 2.41 -8.42 -5.28
N TRP A 19 3.45 -8.22 -6.08
CA TRP A 19 3.29 -8.18 -7.52
C TRP A 19 4.44 -8.97 -8.16
N ALA A 20 4.45 -9.03 -9.50
CA ALA A 20 5.40 -9.89 -10.22
C ALA A 20 6.87 -9.61 -9.89
N LYS A 21 7.21 -8.37 -9.54
CA LYS A 21 8.59 -7.97 -9.31
C LYS A 21 8.97 -7.78 -7.84
N GLY A 22 8.02 -7.90 -6.91
CA GLY A 22 8.36 -7.71 -5.52
C GLY A 22 7.18 -7.78 -4.58
N ALA A 23 7.44 -7.50 -3.31
CA ALA A 23 6.42 -7.47 -2.26
C ALA A 23 6.83 -6.44 -1.22
N GLU A 24 5.96 -5.48 -0.94
CA GLU A 24 6.26 -4.38 -0.03
C GLU A 24 5.03 -3.91 0.71
N TYR A 25 5.25 -3.29 1.86
CA TYR A 25 4.22 -2.54 2.57
C TYR A 25 4.15 -1.13 2.02
N GLY A 26 2.98 -0.54 2.01
CA GLY A 26 2.84 0.82 1.56
C GLY A 26 1.40 1.28 1.48
N LYS A 27 1.21 2.36 0.74
CA LYS A 27 -0.08 3.01 0.60
C LYS A 27 -0.39 3.20 -0.88
N VAL A 28 -1.59 2.78 -1.28
CA VAL A 28 -2.05 3.01 -2.65
C VAL A 28 -2.60 4.43 -2.70
N THR A 29 -1.96 5.30 -3.47
CA THR A 29 -2.35 6.72 -3.57
C THR A 29 -3.15 7.04 -4.83
N TYR A 30 -3.08 6.18 -5.83
CA TYR A 30 -3.88 6.31 -7.02
C TYR A 30 -4.25 4.93 -7.53
N TYR A 31 -5.48 4.80 -7.95
CA TYR A 31 -6.00 3.58 -8.48
C TYR A 31 -6.60 3.82 -9.87
N GLY A 32 -6.11 3.11 -10.87
CA GLY A 32 -6.64 3.16 -12.22
C GLY A 32 -6.84 1.75 -12.76
N GLU A 33 -7.49 1.64 -13.91
CA GLU A 33 -7.73 0.33 -14.54
C GLU A 33 -6.43 -0.34 -14.97
N ASP A 34 -5.49 0.44 -15.46
CA ASP A 34 -4.25 -0.09 -16.03
C ASP A 34 -3.11 -0.14 -15.04
N TYR A 35 -3.08 0.78 -14.09
CA TYR A 35 -1.98 0.86 -13.12
C TYR A 35 -2.43 1.46 -11.81
N ILE A 36 -1.59 1.28 -10.80
CA ILE A 36 -1.75 1.93 -9.49
C ILE A 36 -0.46 2.66 -9.15
N GLU A 37 -0.57 3.68 -8.32
CA GLU A 37 0.59 4.33 -7.71
C GLU A 37 0.68 3.85 -6.28
N PHE A 38 1.84 3.29 -5.94
CA PHE A 38 2.07 2.66 -4.65
C PHE A 38 3.25 3.32 -3.96
N ASN A 39 2.99 3.93 -2.81
CA ASN A 39 4.02 4.55 -2.00
C ASN A 39 4.58 3.51 -1.05
N ILE A 40 5.79 3.04 -1.34
CA ILE A 40 6.44 2.00 -0.56
C ILE A 40 6.98 2.58 0.75
N ILE A 41 6.74 1.89 1.85
CA ILE A 41 7.17 2.28 3.17
C ILE A 41 8.14 1.23 3.70
N ASP A 42 9.26 1.68 4.27
CA ASP A 42 10.18 0.81 4.97
C ASP A 42 9.55 0.49 6.32
N ILE A 43 9.21 -0.78 6.55
CA ILE A 43 8.51 -1.18 7.77
C ILE A 43 9.40 -1.09 9.01
N ASP A 44 10.72 -1.13 8.84
CA ASP A 44 11.66 -1.04 9.97
C ASP A 44 11.79 0.39 10.47
N THR A 45 11.83 1.36 9.56
CA THR A 45 11.98 2.77 9.91
C THR A 45 10.68 3.55 9.88
N MET A 46 9.64 2.97 9.28
CA MET A 46 8.35 3.63 9.04
C MET A 46 8.47 4.86 8.17
N GLU A 47 9.49 4.89 7.33
CA GLU A 47 9.72 6.01 6.43
C GLU A 47 9.30 5.67 5.01
N TYR A 48 8.82 6.68 4.31
CA TYR A 48 8.53 6.58 2.89
C TYR A 48 9.82 6.34 2.11
N ARG A 49 9.84 5.32 1.26
CA ARG A 49 11.02 5.00 0.44
C ARG A 49 10.89 5.55 -0.96
N GLU A 50 9.82 5.18 -1.65
CA GLU A 50 9.67 5.56 -3.05
C GLU A 50 8.23 5.32 -3.50
N THR A 51 7.85 6.00 -4.58
CA THR A 51 6.59 5.73 -5.25
C THR A 51 6.89 4.90 -6.49
N THR A 52 6.17 3.81 -6.64
CA THR A 52 6.30 2.99 -7.83
C THR A 52 4.94 2.88 -8.53
N ILE A 53 4.99 2.75 -9.83
CA ILE A 53 3.78 2.52 -10.63
C ILE A 53 3.76 1.07 -11.02
N ILE A 54 2.68 0.39 -10.67
CA ILE A 54 2.54 -1.05 -10.90
C ILE A 54 1.38 -1.29 -11.85
N ASN A 55 1.66 -2.01 -12.93
CA ASN A 55 0.60 -2.42 -13.84
C ASN A 55 -0.36 -3.31 -13.07
N SER A 56 -1.65 -2.99 -13.11
CA SER A 56 -2.68 -3.70 -12.36
C SER A 56 -2.69 -5.20 -12.60
N SER A 57 -2.35 -5.63 -13.81
CA SER A 57 -2.35 -7.05 -14.16
C SER A 57 -1.20 -7.82 -13.51
N LEU A 58 -0.20 -7.12 -12.96
CA LEU A 58 0.94 -7.75 -12.30
C LEU A 58 0.72 -7.98 -10.81
N ILE A 59 -0.37 -7.48 -10.25
CA ILE A 59 -0.66 -7.62 -8.83
C ILE A 59 -1.14 -9.04 -8.57
N LEU A 60 -0.45 -9.72 -7.68
CA LEU A 60 -0.74 -11.12 -7.33
C LEU A 60 -1.55 -11.25 -6.05
N GLU A 61 -1.31 -10.36 -5.09
CA GLU A 61 -1.94 -10.46 -3.78
C GLU A 61 -1.93 -9.10 -3.10
N ALA A 62 -2.97 -8.84 -2.30
CA ALA A 62 -3.02 -7.65 -1.47
C ALA A 62 -3.57 -8.04 -0.11
N ILE A 63 -2.89 -7.61 0.95
CA ILE A 63 -3.30 -7.88 2.33
C ILE A 63 -3.63 -6.55 2.98
N PHE A 64 -4.89 -6.41 3.43
CA PHE A 64 -5.43 -5.14 3.93
C PHE A 64 -5.49 -5.04 5.44
N GLY A 65 -5.00 -6.04 6.15
CA GLY A 65 -5.07 -6.05 7.60
C GLY A 65 -4.00 -6.93 8.20
N GLY A 66 -4.05 -7.09 9.52
CA GLY A 66 -3.10 -7.92 10.24
C GLY A 66 -2.19 -7.07 11.14
N PRO A 67 -1.35 -7.73 11.96
CA PRO A 67 -0.52 -7.03 12.95
C PRO A 67 0.42 -6.00 12.34
N ASP A 68 1.07 -6.32 11.23
CA ASP A 68 2.03 -5.41 10.61
C ASP A 68 1.34 -4.17 10.04
N ILE A 69 0.22 -4.35 9.38
CA ILE A 69 -0.55 -3.21 8.85
C ILE A 69 -1.05 -2.33 9.99
N SER A 70 -1.55 -2.95 11.06
CA SER A 70 -2.03 -2.21 12.23
C SER A 70 -0.90 -1.42 12.88
N ARG A 71 0.30 -2.00 12.94
CA ARG A 71 1.48 -1.31 13.48
C ARG A 71 1.84 -0.09 12.64
N ILE A 72 1.83 -0.25 11.32
CA ILE A 72 2.14 0.85 10.40
C ILE A 72 1.16 2.01 10.62
N VAL A 73 -0.12 1.72 10.65
CA VAL A 73 -1.15 2.74 10.84
C VAL A 73 -0.95 3.45 12.18
N ALA A 74 -0.71 2.69 13.25
CA ALA A 74 -0.54 3.27 14.58
C ALA A 74 0.70 4.16 14.66
N GLU A 75 1.83 3.69 14.14
CA GLU A 75 3.08 4.44 14.21
C GLU A 75 3.06 5.70 13.35
N ILE A 76 2.53 5.60 12.14
CA ILE A 76 2.46 6.75 11.26
C ILE A 76 1.48 7.79 11.82
N SER A 77 0.36 7.34 12.36
CA SER A 77 -0.61 8.24 12.98
C SER A 77 0.00 9.00 14.16
N SER A 78 0.86 8.34 14.93
CA SER A 78 1.51 8.98 16.08
C SER A 78 2.57 10.00 15.67
N MET A 79 3.09 9.92 14.45
CA MET A 79 4.09 10.85 13.93
C MET A 79 3.48 12.07 13.26
N LEU A 80 2.19 12.04 12.97
CA LEU A 80 1.52 13.17 12.33
C LEU A 80 1.23 14.25 13.37
N PRO A 81 1.41 15.53 13.01
CA PRO A 81 1.09 16.60 13.93
C PRO A 81 -0.41 16.64 14.17
N ASP A 82 -0.77 17.00 15.40
CA ASP A 82 -2.17 17.22 15.73
C ASP A 82 -2.63 18.47 14.99
N SER A 83 -3.72 18.34 14.33
CA SER A 83 -4.27 19.47 13.58
C SER A 83 -5.53 20.01 14.25
#